data_6f437a37a6c6e32c48d0d854998f6ecd
#
_entry.id   6f437a37a6c6e32c48d0d854998f6ecd
#
_cell.length_a   1.000
_cell.length_b   1.000
_cell.length_c   1.000
_cell.angle_alpha   90.00
_cell.angle_beta   90.00
_cell.angle_gamma   90.00
#
_symmetry.space_group_name_H-M   'P 1'
#
loop_
_entity.id
_entity.type
_entity.pdbx_description
1 polymer ?
#
loop_
_entity_poly.entity_id
_entity_poly.type
_entity_poly.pdbx_seq_one_letter_code
_entity_poly.pdbx_strand_id
1 'polypeptide(L)'
;APAHIAAIRALVVAGRFDGGAITRVQDNYVVQWAARPGPGKMLTSGGAAAVAAGSTATPGGVAVGTGPGPAHPAILPAEYERPVKGLQITPLGSTDTYAPSGFADGWPVARDSKTGTAWLAHCYASVGVGRDNPPDTGDGSELYAVIGHGPRHLDRNITVVGRVIDGIADFSALPRGTGPLGFYKTPAEQTVITRVRFATAADPRYEVLASASPAFAAYLQARANRTGFFVRPAGATDLCNVQVPVRRVAK
;
A
#
# COMPACT_ATOMS: atom_id res chain seq x y z
N ALA A 1 0.28 1.55 12.13
CA ALA A 1 1.61 2.03 11.66
C ALA A 1 1.89 3.47 12.15
N PRO A 2 1.91 3.73 13.48
CA PRO A 2 2.03 5.10 14.00
C PRO A 2 3.38 5.76 13.63
N ALA A 3 4.48 5.02 13.62
CA ALA A 3 5.79 5.57 13.28
C ALA A 3 5.90 5.97 11.81
N HIS A 4 5.49 5.10 10.89
CA HIS A 4 5.45 5.42 9.45
C HIS A 4 4.47 6.56 9.15
N ILE A 5 3.29 6.56 9.78
CA ILE A 5 2.32 7.67 9.60
C ILE A 5 2.92 9.00 10.09
N ALA A 6 3.63 9.02 11.22
CA ALA A 6 4.28 10.22 11.71
C ALA A 6 5.37 10.71 10.74
N ALA A 7 6.20 9.80 10.20
CA ALA A 7 7.22 10.13 9.21
C ALA A 7 6.61 10.68 7.91
N ILE A 8 5.59 10.02 7.37
CA ILE A 8 4.89 10.49 6.15
C ILE A 8 4.25 11.86 6.39
N ARG A 9 3.61 12.08 7.55
CA ARG A 9 3.05 13.40 7.90
C ARG A 9 4.11 14.49 7.94
N ALA A 10 5.28 14.22 8.52
CA ALA A 10 6.40 15.16 8.53
C ALA A 10 6.86 15.49 7.09
N LEU A 11 6.98 14.50 6.21
CA LEU A 11 7.34 14.70 4.81
C LEU A 11 6.29 15.56 4.07
N VAL A 12 4.99 15.33 4.32
CA VAL A 12 3.90 16.13 3.72
C VAL A 12 3.96 17.58 4.21
N VAL A 13 4.12 17.80 5.53
CA VAL A 13 4.24 19.15 6.11
C VAL A 13 5.45 19.89 5.54
N ALA A 14 6.56 19.19 5.35
CA ALA A 14 7.78 19.74 4.77
C ALA A 14 7.72 19.92 3.24
N GLY A 15 6.58 19.62 2.59
CA GLY A 15 6.42 19.73 1.13
C GLY A 15 7.35 18.82 0.34
N ARG A 16 7.82 17.70 0.92
CA ARG A 16 8.81 16.83 0.30
C ARG A 16 8.26 16.06 -0.89
N PHE A 17 6.96 15.82 -0.95
CA PHE A 17 6.31 15.19 -2.10
C PHE A 17 6.05 16.15 -3.26
N ASP A 18 6.03 17.47 -3.02
CA ASP A 18 5.83 18.46 -4.07
C ASP A 18 7.05 18.49 -4.99
N GLY A 19 6.84 18.26 -6.29
CA GLY A 19 7.92 18.04 -7.26
C GLY A 19 8.57 16.65 -7.17
N GLY A 20 8.03 15.74 -6.38
CA GLY A 20 8.30 14.31 -6.49
C GLY A 20 7.68 13.72 -7.75
N ALA A 21 7.81 12.42 -7.95
CA ALA A 21 7.32 11.79 -9.16
C ALA A 21 6.78 10.39 -8.94
N ILE A 22 5.86 9.97 -9.82
CA ILE A 22 5.54 8.58 -10.02
C ILE A 22 6.70 7.94 -10.77
N THR A 23 7.34 6.96 -10.15
CA THR A 23 8.59 6.34 -10.63
C THR A 23 8.38 4.97 -11.23
N ARG A 24 7.24 4.33 -10.93
CA ARG A 24 6.94 2.96 -11.34
C ARG A 24 5.44 2.78 -11.53
N VAL A 25 5.07 2.13 -12.62
CA VAL A 25 3.72 1.61 -12.86
C VAL A 25 3.85 0.20 -13.39
N GLN A 26 3.64 -0.78 -12.53
CA GLN A 26 3.68 -2.19 -12.91
C GLN A 26 2.26 -2.71 -13.12
N ASP A 27 2.05 -3.30 -14.28
CA ASP A 27 0.74 -3.87 -14.62
C ASP A 27 0.29 -4.91 -13.60
N ASN A 28 -1.00 -4.91 -13.33
CA ASN A 28 -1.65 -5.79 -12.36
C ASN A 28 -0.96 -5.84 -10.98
N TYR A 29 -0.27 -4.77 -10.58
CA TYR A 29 0.46 -4.73 -9.31
C TYR A 29 0.34 -3.38 -8.62
N VAL A 30 1.26 -2.45 -8.86
CA VAL A 30 1.32 -1.17 -8.13
C VAL A 30 1.65 0.03 -9.01
N VAL A 31 1.19 1.20 -8.58
CA VAL A 31 1.78 2.51 -8.90
C VAL A 31 2.60 2.95 -7.71
N GLN A 32 3.87 3.29 -7.92
CA GLN A 32 4.79 3.74 -6.88
C GLN A 32 5.25 5.16 -7.18
N TRP A 33 5.36 5.95 -6.12
CA TRP A 33 5.85 7.33 -6.20
C TRP A 33 6.87 7.60 -5.10
N ALA A 34 7.73 8.58 -5.36
CA ALA A 34 8.75 9.01 -4.43
C ALA A 34 8.65 10.50 -4.13
N ALA A 35 8.97 10.86 -2.91
CA ALA A 35 9.23 12.23 -2.52
C ALA A 35 10.46 12.78 -3.29
N ARG A 36 10.50 14.10 -3.48
CA ARG A 36 11.67 14.75 -4.04
C ARG A 36 12.93 14.40 -3.24
N PRO A 37 14.04 14.01 -3.88
CA PRO A 37 15.29 13.76 -3.18
C PRO A 37 15.68 14.94 -2.31
N GLY A 38 16.27 14.65 -1.15
CA GLY A 38 16.91 15.69 -0.35
C GLY A 38 18.11 16.31 -1.08
N PRO A 39 18.61 17.46 -0.63
CA PRO A 39 19.83 18.04 -1.17
C PRO A 39 20.95 16.99 -1.19
N GLY A 40 21.56 16.78 -2.37
CA GLY A 40 22.66 15.81 -2.55
C GLY A 40 22.26 14.35 -2.77
N LYS A 41 20.95 14.00 -2.80
CA LYS A 41 20.46 12.68 -3.24
C LYS A 41 19.85 12.77 -4.64
N MET A 42 20.26 11.91 -5.55
CA MET A 42 19.53 11.67 -6.79
C MET A 42 18.34 10.74 -6.52
N LEU A 43 17.26 10.87 -7.30
CA LEU A 43 16.23 9.83 -7.40
C LEU A 43 16.92 8.56 -7.91
N THR A 44 17.24 7.64 -7.03
CA THR A 44 17.64 6.31 -7.45
C THR A 44 16.38 5.62 -7.92
N SER A 45 16.28 5.36 -9.22
CA SER A 45 15.31 4.46 -9.77
C SER A 45 15.67 3.06 -9.28
N GLY A 46 15.06 2.61 -8.18
CA GLY A 46 15.20 1.22 -7.82
C GLY A 46 15.68 0.89 -6.43
N GLY A 47 14.82 1.04 -5.45
CA GLY A 47 14.74 0.09 -4.34
C GLY A 47 13.97 -1.15 -4.76
N ALA A 48 14.29 -1.73 -5.90
CA ALA A 48 13.79 -3.03 -6.28
C ALA A 48 14.93 -4.03 -6.05
N ALA A 49 14.90 -4.71 -4.91
CA ALA A 49 15.62 -5.95 -4.79
C ALA A 49 15.19 -6.84 -5.97
N ALA A 50 16.07 -6.95 -6.95
CA ALA A 50 15.91 -7.90 -8.02
C ALA A 50 15.83 -9.29 -7.37
N VAL A 51 14.66 -9.90 -7.40
CA VAL A 51 14.57 -11.35 -7.30
C VAL A 51 15.12 -11.87 -8.63
N ALA A 52 16.45 -11.84 -8.76
CA ALA A 52 17.15 -12.51 -9.82
C ALA A 52 17.15 -13.97 -9.48
N ALA A 53 16.41 -14.75 -10.24
CA ALA A 53 16.66 -16.17 -10.36
C ALA A 53 18.12 -16.36 -10.81
N GLY A 54 18.93 -16.99 -9.97
CA GLY A 54 20.19 -17.61 -10.28
C GLY A 54 21.24 -16.75 -10.99
N SER A 55 22.16 -16.13 -10.25
CA SER A 55 23.47 -15.77 -10.75
C SER A 55 24.50 -15.90 -9.65
N THR A 56 25.49 -16.76 -9.90
CA THR A 56 26.68 -16.91 -9.07
C THR A 56 27.57 -15.67 -9.24
N ALA A 57 27.70 -14.87 -8.19
CA ALA A 57 28.56 -13.70 -8.20
C ALA A 57 29.92 -14.05 -7.60
N THR A 58 31.00 -13.78 -8.34
CA THR A 58 32.39 -13.79 -7.92
C THR A 58 32.72 -12.54 -7.12
N PRO A 59 33.47 -12.58 -6.02
CA PRO A 59 33.76 -11.43 -5.20
C PRO A 59 34.93 -10.63 -5.75
N GLY A 60 34.67 -9.40 -6.18
CA GLY A 60 35.66 -8.37 -6.49
C GLY A 60 35.47 -7.18 -5.57
N GLY A 61 36.29 -7.05 -4.54
CA GLY A 61 36.20 -5.95 -3.59
C GLY A 61 36.61 -4.62 -4.18
N VAL A 62 35.79 -3.59 -3.97
CA VAL A 62 36.15 -2.17 -4.09
C VAL A 62 36.09 -1.56 -2.70
N ALA A 63 37.24 -1.07 -2.23
CA ALA A 63 37.36 -0.38 -0.94
C ALA A 63 36.55 0.94 -0.99
N VAL A 64 35.57 1.06 -0.08
CA VAL A 64 34.82 2.29 0.14
C VAL A 64 35.48 3.10 1.24
N GLY A 65 35.84 4.35 0.92
CA GLY A 65 36.48 5.29 1.83
C GLY A 65 35.65 5.56 3.08
N THR A 66 36.32 5.52 4.23
CA THR A 66 35.79 5.82 5.57
C THR A 66 35.76 7.33 5.79
N GLY A 67 34.67 7.99 5.38
CA GLY A 67 34.31 9.32 5.87
C GLY A 67 32.99 9.23 6.63
N PRO A 68 32.71 10.09 7.63
CA PRO A 68 31.43 10.12 8.30
C PRO A 68 30.36 10.57 7.28
N GLY A 69 29.64 9.61 6.70
CA GLY A 69 28.48 9.87 5.86
C GLY A 69 27.37 10.55 6.67
N PRO A 70 26.46 11.29 6.01
CA PRO A 70 25.32 11.86 6.70
C PRO A 70 24.56 10.74 7.44
N ALA A 71 24.19 11.01 8.69
CA ALA A 71 23.50 10.05 9.54
C ALA A 71 22.31 9.46 8.77
N HIS A 72 22.30 8.15 8.59
CA HIS A 72 21.13 7.45 8.04
C HIS A 72 19.94 7.79 8.93
N PRO A 73 18.77 8.13 8.37
CA PRO A 73 17.58 8.28 9.18
C PRO A 73 17.38 7.00 9.99
N ALA A 74 17.01 7.14 11.26
CA ALA A 74 16.79 5.99 12.12
C ALA A 74 15.80 5.03 11.44
N ILE A 75 16.15 3.75 11.39
CA ILE A 75 15.27 2.71 10.83
C ILE A 75 13.98 2.71 11.63
N LEU A 76 12.85 2.90 10.96
CA LEU A 76 11.55 2.83 11.61
C LEU A 76 11.25 1.40 12.07
N PRO A 77 10.46 1.21 13.14
CA PRO A 77 10.06 -0.14 13.55
C PRO A 77 9.23 -0.84 12.47
N ALA A 78 9.36 -2.16 12.35
CA ALA A 78 8.53 -2.94 11.45
C ALA A 78 7.08 -2.96 11.97
N GLU A 79 6.20 -2.20 11.32
CA GLU A 79 4.80 -2.06 11.69
C GLU A 79 3.89 -2.91 10.78
N TYR A 80 4.29 -4.16 10.53
CA TYR A 80 3.61 -5.04 9.58
C TYR A 80 2.35 -5.69 10.18
N GLU A 81 2.31 -5.83 11.49
CA GLU A 81 1.20 -6.43 12.22
C GLU A 81 1.06 -5.81 13.62
N ARG A 82 -0.06 -6.08 14.27
CA ARG A 82 -0.34 -5.62 15.62
C ARG A 82 -1.08 -6.72 16.41
N PRO A 83 -1.12 -6.64 17.76
CA PRO A 83 -1.98 -7.52 18.54
C PRO A 83 -3.45 -7.42 18.10
N VAL A 84 -4.12 -8.57 17.99
CA VAL A 84 -5.56 -8.63 17.67
C VAL A 84 -6.43 -8.11 18.81
N LYS A 85 -5.89 -8.08 20.02
CA LYS A 85 -6.59 -7.58 21.20
C LYS A 85 -7.13 -6.17 20.98
N GLY A 86 -8.41 -5.98 21.26
CA GLY A 86 -9.11 -4.71 21.09
C GLY A 86 -9.62 -4.43 19.67
N LEU A 87 -9.37 -5.30 18.69
CA LEU A 87 -9.97 -5.18 17.36
C LEU A 87 -11.33 -5.89 17.32
N GLN A 88 -12.35 -5.19 16.87
CA GLN A 88 -13.61 -5.78 16.48
C GLN A 88 -13.55 -6.17 15.00
N ILE A 89 -13.46 -7.45 14.71
CA ILE A 89 -13.35 -7.96 13.35
C ILE A 89 -14.69 -8.59 12.95
N THR A 90 -15.33 -8.01 11.92
CA THR A 90 -16.45 -8.64 11.23
C THR A 90 -15.88 -9.69 10.27
N PRO A 91 -16.17 -11.00 10.48
CA PRO A 91 -15.62 -12.05 9.64
C PRO A 91 -16.02 -11.88 8.18
N LEU A 92 -15.16 -12.29 7.25
CA LEU A 92 -15.47 -12.33 5.82
C LEU A 92 -16.65 -13.27 5.52
N GLY A 93 -16.81 -14.33 6.31
CA GLY A 93 -17.83 -15.36 6.09
C GLY A 93 -17.43 -16.39 5.01
N SER A 94 -16.29 -16.21 4.37
CA SER A 94 -15.70 -17.13 3.38
C SER A 94 -14.29 -17.49 3.79
N THR A 95 -13.78 -18.63 3.29
CA THR A 95 -12.38 -19.01 3.49
C THR A 95 -11.46 -18.11 2.68
N ASP A 96 -10.43 -17.56 3.31
CA ASP A 96 -9.35 -16.85 2.68
C ASP A 96 -8.12 -17.76 2.61
N THR A 97 -7.49 -17.83 1.45
CA THR A 97 -6.34 -18.72 1.19
C THR A 97 -5.13 -18.39 2.07
N TYR A 98 -4.97 -17.12 2.46
CA TYR A 98 -3.79 -16.68 3.19
C TYR A 98 -3.93 -16.81 4.71
N ALA A 99 -5.08 -16.42 5.27
CA ALA A 99 -5.33 -16.48 6.70
C ALA A 99 -6.81 -16.17 7.00
N PRO A 100 -7.32 -16.52 8.20
CA PRO A 100 -8.64 -16.06 8.63
C PRO A 100 -8.75 -14.54 8.52
N SER A 101 -9.73 -14.06 7.77
CA SER A 101 -9.84 -12.66 7.37
C SER A 101 -11.23 -12.07 7.62
N GLY A 102 -11.32 -10.75 7.51
CA GLY A 102 -12.53 -9.98 7.72
C GLY A 102 -12.28 -8.48 7.64
N PHE A 103 -13.09 -7.71 8.34
CA PHE A 103 -13.05 -6.25 8.30
C PHE A 103 -13.04 -5.67 9.71
N ALA A 104 -12.14 -4.72 9.97
CA ALA A 104 -12.08 -3.95 11.19
C ALA A 104 -12.06 -2.46 10.87
N ASP A 105 -12.97 -1.67 11.44
CA ASP A 105 -13.08 -0.22 11.20
C ASP A 105 -13.06 0.16 9.71
N GLY A 106 -13.70 -0.67 8.87
CA GLY A 106 -13.74 -0.45 7.43
C GLY A 106 -12.46 -0.83 6.68
N TRP A 107 -11.53 -1.54 7.30
CA TRP A 107 -10.31 -2.05 6.67
C TRP A 107 -10.36 -3.54 6.46
N PRO A 108 -9.94 -4.06 5.30
CA PRO A 108 -9.71 -5.48 5.13
C PRO A 108 -8.51 -5.92 5.98
N VAL A 109 -8.73 -6.91 6.83
CA VAL A 109 -7.72 -7.41 7.77
C VAL A 109 -7.63 -8.94 7.69
N ALA A 110 -6.46 -9.44 8.00
CA ALA A 110 -6.25 -10.86 8.25
C ALA A 110 -5.59 -11.03 9.62
N ARG A 111 -5.67 -12.24 10.18
CA ARG A 111 -5.19 -12.52 11.55
C ARG A 111 -4.58 -13.90 11.64
N ASP A 112 -3.72 -14.05 12.63
CA ASP A 112 -3.16 -15.33 13.03
C ASP A 112 -3.51 -15.58 14.50
N SER A 113 -4.28 -16.63 14.75
CA SER A 113 -4.69 -17.01 16.12
C SER A 113 -3.53 -17.60 16.94
N LYS A 114 -2.50 -18.13 16.27
CA LYS A 114 -1.33 -18.73 16.95
C LYS A 114 -0.44 -17.64 17.54
N THR A 115 -0.22 -16.57 16.80
CA THR A 115 0.58 -15.42 17.26
C THR A 115 -0.25 -14.36 17.98
N GLY A 116 -1.58 -14.41 17.85
CA GLY A 116 -2.48 -13.39 18.38
C GLY A 116 -2.35 -12.04 17.69
N THR A 117 -1.92 -12.04 16.43
CA THR A 117 -1.68 -10.81 15.63
C THR A 117 -2.68 -10.65 14.49
N ALA A 118 -2.83 -9.42 14.03
CA ALA A 118 -3.62 -9.05 12.86
C ALA A 118 -2.86 -8.01 12.04
N TRP A 119 -3.14 -7.95 10.75
CA TRP A 119 -2.52 -7.03 9.79
C TRP A 119 -3.52 -6.53 8.77
N LEU A 120 -3.22 -5.40 8.15
CA LEU A 120 -3.98 -4.87 7.02
C LEU A 120 -3.63 -5.69 5.77
N ALA A 121 -4.64 -6.12 5.03
CA ALA A 121 -4.44 -6.87 3.80
C ALA A 121 -4.12 -5.95 2.62
N HIS A 122 -3.19 -6.38 1.76
CA HIS A 122 -2.84 -5.70 0.52
C HIS A 122 -3.90 -5.95 -0.55
N CYS A 123 -5.01 -5.24 -0.45
CA CYS A 123 -6.07 -5.26 -1.46
C CYS A 123 -5.92 -4.08 -2.45
N TYR A 124 -6.68 -4.11 -3.55
CA TYR A 124 -6.75 -2.99 -4.49
C TYR A 124 -6.99 -1.67 -3.76
N ALA A 125 -6.28 -0.63 -4.17
CA ALA A 125 -6.24 0.70 -3.56
C ALA A 125 -5.52 0.80 -2.20
N SER A 126 -5.01 -0.30 -1.60
CA SER A 126 -4.15 -0.20 -0.41
C SER A 126 -2.88 0.59 -0.73
N VAL A 127 -2.44 1.43 0.20
CA VAL A 127 -1.20 2.20 0.12
C VAL A 127 -0.19 1.61 1.09
N GLY A 128 0.97 1.22 0.58
CA GLY A 128 2.08 0.70 1.37
C GLY A 128 3.34 1.56 1.24
N VAL A 129 4.31 1.29 2.11
CA VAL A 129 5.61 1.98 2.15
C VAL A 129 6.62 1.19 1.34
N GLY A 130 7.25 1.85 0.35
CA GLY A 130 8.40 1.28 -0.38
C GLY A 130 9.58 1.08 0.57
N ARG A 131 10.30 -0.03 0.41
CA ARG A 131 11.49 -0.37 1.17
C ARG A 131 12.44 -1.27 0.40
N ASP A 132 13.68 -1.28 0.82
CA ASP A 132 14.69 -2.23 0.36
C ASP A 132 14.67 -3.55 1.16
N ASN A 133 15.69 -4.36 1.01
CA ASN A 133 15.85 -5.60 1.77
C ASN A 133 15.94 -5.34 3.29
N PRO A 134 15.52 -6.29 4.13
CA PRO A 134 15.72 -6.20 5.56
C PRO A 134 17.19 -5.89 5.90
N PRO A 135 17.45 -5.05 6.90
CA PRO A 135 16.53 -4.57 7.94
C PRO A 135 15.71 -3.31 7.57
N ASP A 136 15.77 -2.83 6.33
CA ASP A 136 15.00 -1.65 5.90
C ASP A 136 13.48 -1.91 6.02
N THR A 137 12.77 -0.95 6.59
CA THR A 137 11.31 -0.96 6.75
C THR A 137 10.63 0.15 5.96
N GLY A 138 11.43 0.97 5.27
CA GLY A 138 11.01 2.18 4.60
C GLY A 138 10.86 3.39 5.54
N ASP A 139 11.17 4.56 5.04
CA ASP A 139 11.10 5.83 5.80
C ASP A 139 9.85 6.66 5.45
N GLY A 140 8.99 6.15 4.57
CA GLY A 140 7.79 6.83 4.09
C GLY A 140 8.04 7.81 2.94
N SER A 141 9.26 7.97 2.46
CA SER A 141 9.56 8.81 1.29
C SER A 141 9.16 8.16 -0.03
N GLU A 142 9.04 6.85 -0.07
CA GLU A 142 8.48 6.09 -1.18
C GLU A 142 7.20 5.37 -0.77
N LEU A 143 6.16 5.55 -1.56
CA LEU A 143 4.85 4.95 -1.31
C LEU A 143 4.34 4.30 -2.60
N TYR A 144 3.49 3.30 -2.46
CA TYR A 144 2.79 2.72 -3.60
C TYR A 144 1.31 2.52 -3.32
N ALA A 145 0.50 2.52 -4.36
CA ALA A 145 -0.89 2.08 -4.32
C ALA A 145 -1.06 0.82 -5.18
N VAL A 146 -1.81 -0.15 -4.67
CA VAL A 146 -2.15 -1.37 -5.40
C VAL A 146 -3.17 -1.04 -6.49
N ILE A 147 -2.85 -1.37 -7.75
CA ILE A 147 -3.71 -1.15 -8.92
C ILE A 147 -4.12 -2.44 -9.64
N GLY A 148 -3.86 -3.59 -9.04
CA GLY A 148 -4.17 -4.88 -9.62
C GLY A 148 -4.75 -5.86 -8.63
N HIS A 149 -4.61 -7.15 -8.94
CA HIS A 149 -4.97 -8.21 -8.01
C HIS A 149 -4.22 -8.06 -6.69
N GLY A 150 -4.91 -8.27 -5.58
CA GLY A 150 -4.35 -8.04 -4.25
C GLY A 150 -3.05 -8.82 -4.02
N PRO A 151 -1.89 -8.15 -3.86
CA PRO A 151 -0.60 -8.81 -3.68
C PRO A 151 -0.45 -9.29 -2.23
N ARG A 152 -1.28 -10.23 -1.82
CA ARG A 152 -1.37 -10.75 -0.46
C ARG A 152 -0.07 -11.37 0.06
N HIS A 153 0.87 -11.74 -0.82
CA HIS A 153 2.21 -12.15 -0.45
C HIS A 153 3.04 -11.03 0.21
N LEU A 154 2.62 -9.78 0.08
CA LEU A 154 3.20 -8.64 0.78
C LEU A 154 2.67 -8.48 2.21
N ASP A 155 1.59 -9.16 2.56
CA ASP A 155 1.03 -9.15 3.91
C ASP A 155 2.12 -9.56 4.92
N ARG A 156 2.24 -8.82 6.02
CA ARG A 156 3.25 -9.00 7.07
C ARG A 156 4.71 -8.76 6.63
N ASN A 157 4.93 -8.28 5.40
CA ASN A 157 6.26 -7.98 4.86
C ASN A 157 6.46 -6.49 4.57
N ILE A 158 5.37 -5.74 4.40
CA ILE A 158 5.39 -4.31 4.12
C ILE A 158 4.32 -3.63 4.96
N THR A 159 4.63 -2.42 5.43
CA THR A 159 3.70 -1.60 6.21
C THR A 159 2.64 -0.99 5.30
N VAL A 160 1.37 -1.31 5.54
CA VAL A 160 0.22 -0.61 4.93
C VAL A 160 -0.10 0.63 5.78
N VAL A 161 -0.13 1.79 5.14
CA VAL A 161 -0.31 3.10 5.80
C VAL A 161 -1.59 3.82 5.41
N GLY A 162 -2.28 3.35 4.38
CA GLY A 162 -3.47 4.01 3.88
C GLY A 162 -4.21 3.23 2.83
N ARG A 163 -5.22 3.86 2.25
CA ARG A 163 -5.86 3.43 1.01
C ARG A 163 -6.32 4.63 0.21
N VAL A 164 -6.33 4.51 -1.10
CA VAL A 164 -6.95 5.49 -1.99
C VAL A 164 -8.46 5.33 -1.91
N ILE A 165 -9.18 6.40 -1.60
CA ILE A 165 -10.66 6.40 -1.48
C ILE A 165 -11.34 7.11 -2.64
N ASP A 166 -10.59 7.85 -3.44
CA ASP A 166 -11.05 8.55 -4.65
C ASP A 166 -9.86 8.71 -5.61
N GLY A 167 -10.08 8.66 -6.93
CA GLY A 167 -9.04 8.83 -7.94
C GLY A 167 -8.16 7.61 -8.23
N ILE A 168 -8.44 6.41 -7.70
CA ILE A 168 -7.63 5.21 -7.98
C ILE A 168 -7.64 4.83 -9.47
N ALA A 169 -8.70 5.18 -10.20
CA ALA A 169 -8.79 4.95 -11.63
C ALA A 169 -7.72 5.74 -12.41
N ASP A 170 -7.39 6.95 -11.96
CA ASP A 170 -6.36 7.77 -12.57
C ASP A 170 -4.98 7.09 -12.44
N PHE A 171 -4.68 6.52 -11.27
CA PHE A 171 -3.47 5.71 -11.08
C PHE A 171 -3.45 4.49 -11.99
N SER A 172 -4.58 3.79 -12.09
CA SER A 172 -4.69 2.59 -12.92
C SER A 172 -4.56 2.89 -14.42
N ALA A 173 -4.89 4.11 -14.86
CA ALA A 173 -4.81 4.56 -16.24
C ALA A 173 -3.42 5.04 -16.67
N LEU A 174 -2.49 5.23 -15.73
CA LEU A 174 -1.14 5.68 -16.06
C LEU A 174 -0.42 4.71 -17.00
N PRO A 175 0.42 5.20 -17.93
CA PRO A 175 1.26 4.37 -18.77
C PRO A 175 2.11 3.41 -17.92
N ARG A 176 2.23 2.17 -18.37
CA ARG A 176 3.09 1.18 -17.71
C ARG A 176 4.56 1.55 -17.90
N GLY A 177 5.38 1.30 -16.89
CA GLY A 177 6.81 1.56 -16.97
C GLY A 177 7.48 0.69 -18.02
N THR A 178 8.43 1.26 -18.74
CA THR A 178 9.14 0.64 -19.86
C THR A 178 10.41 -0.11 -19.43
N GLY A 179 10.80 0.03 -18.17
CA GLY A 179 11.93 -0.65 -17.55
C GLY A 179 11.54 -1.94 -16.79
N PRO A 180 12.51 -2.63 -16.22
CA PRO A 180 12.27 -3.81 -15.40
C PRO A 180 11.30 -3.52 -14.26
N LEU A 181 10.45 -4.48 -13.92
CA LEU A 181 9.46 -4.40 -12.83
C LEU A 181 8.50 -3.19 -12.94
N GLY A 182 8.33 -2.62 -14.15
CA GLY A 182 7.45 -1.49 -14.37
C GLY A 182 8.04 -0.13 -13.94
N PHE A 183 9.33 -0.02 -13.69
CA PHE A 183 9.98 1.27 -13.49
C PHE A 183 10.03 2.06 -14.80
N TYR A 184 9.88 3.36 -14.70
CA TYR A 184 10.13 4.25 -15.83
C TYR A 184 11.63 4.37 -16.08
N LYS A 185 12.07 4.18 -17.32
CA LYS A 185 13.49 4.24 -17.70
C LYS A 185 14.06 5.65 -17.66
N THR A 186 13.22 6.63 -17.96
CA THR A 186 13.65 8.02 -18.07
C THR A 186 12.76 8.96 -17.26
N PRO A 187 13.27 10.11 -16.80
CA PRO A 187 12.45 11.12 -16.14
C PRO A 187 11.30 11.65 -17.00
N ALA A 188 11.44 11.61 -18.34
CA ALA A 188 10.41 12.08 -19.26
C ALA A 188 9.15 11.20 -19.25
N GLU A 189 9.26 9.94 -18.83
CA GLU A 189 8.14 9.03 -18.67
C GLU A 189 7.37 9.25 -17.35
N GLN A 190 8.00 9.90 -16.39
CA GLN A 190 7.47 10.08 -15.04
C GLN A 190 6.38 11.14 -14.99
N THR A 191 5.37 10.90 -14.18
CA THR A 191 4.36 11.91 -13.84
C THR A 191 4.79 12.66 -12.60
N VAL A 192 4.96 13.98 -12.71
CA VAL A 192 5.35 14.84 -11.59
C VAL A 192 4.19 15.00 -10.61
N ILE A 193 4.47 14.91 -9.33
CA ILE A 193 3.54 15.23 -8.25
C ILE A 193 3.56 16.74 -8.04
N THR A 194 2.49 17.41 -8.39
CA THR A 194 2.42 18.86 -8.25
C THR A 194 2.29 19.27 -6.78
N ARG A 195 1.51 18.54 -5.99
CA ARG A 195 1.29 18.86 -4.58
C ARG A 195 0.71 17.68 -3.80
N VAL A 196 1.20 17.50 -2.56
CA VAL A 196 0.58 16.64 -1.55
C VAL A 196 0.31 17.46 -0.28
N ARG A 197 -0.90 17.45 0.21
CA ARG A 197 -1.29 18.17 1.42
C ARG A 197 -2.37 17.44 2.20
N PHE A 198 -2.56 17.80 3.45
CA PHE A 198 -3.72 17.37 4.21
C PHE A 198 -4.99 18.04 3.70
N ALA A 199 -6.10 17.30 3.78
CA ALA A 199 -7.41 17.84 3.51
C ALA A 199 -7.77 18.94 4.53
N THR A 200 -8.52 19.92 4.06
CA THR A 200 -9.05 21.04 4.84
C THR A 200 -10.58 20.95 4.88
N ALA A 201 -11.23 21.84 5.61
CA ALA A 201 -12.69 21.91 5.64
C ALA A 201 -13.33 22.24 4.26
N ALA A 202 -12.55 22.81 3.33
CA ALA A 202 -13.00 23.11 1.97
C ALA A 202 -13.01 21.88 1.05
N ASP A 203 -12.28 20.82 1.41
CA ASP A 203 -12.16 19.61 0.62
C ASP A 203 -13.40 18.70 0.77
N PRO A 204 -13.62 17.78 -0.19
CA PRO A 204 -14.67 16.79 -0.06
C PRO A 204 -14.54 15.95 1.21
N ARG A 205 -15.65 15.72 1.87
CA ARG A 205 -15.73 14.78 2.99
C ARG A 205 -16.22 13.44 2.49
N TYR A 206 -15.74 12.37 3.11
CA TYR A 206 -16.10 11.01 2.77
C TYR A 206 -16.60 10.27 3.99
N GLU A 207 -17.57 9.40 3.79
CA GLU A 207 -18.05 8.44 4.78
C GLU A 207 -17.71 7.04 4.33
N VAL A 208 -17.29 6.23 5.26
CA VAL A 208 -16.99 4.81 5.07
C VAL A 208 -18.08 4.00 5.76
N LEU A 209 -18.63 3.01 5.06
CA LEU A 209 -19.63 2.12 5.67
C LEU A 209 -19.00 1.37 6.84
N ALA A 210 -19.63 1.51 8.02
CA ALA A 210 -19.14 0.87 9.24
C ALA A 210 -19.18 -0.65 9.09
N SER A 211 -18.01 -1.30 9.17
CA SER A 211 -17.89 -2.75 8.95
C SER A 211 -18.61 -3.59 10.04
N ALA A 212 -18.86 -3.03 11.20
CA ALA A 212 -19.63 -3.68 12.27
C ALA A 212 -21.15 -3.48 12.13
N SER A 213 -21.63 -2.79 11.08
CA SER A 213 -23.05 -2.49 10.93
C SER A 213 -23.84 -3.64 10.28
N PRO A 214 -25.16 -3.78 10.59
CA PRO A 214 -26.04 -4.69 9.87
C PRO A 214 -26.06 -4.47 8.35
N ALA A 215 -25.93 -3.21 7.90
CA ALA A 215 -25.86 -2.85 6.50
C ALA A 215 -24.63 -3.44 5.82
N PHE A 216 -23.48 -3.45 6.51
CA PHE A 216 -22.27 -4.08 5.98
C PHE A 216 -22.41 -5.61 5.94
N ALA A 217 -23.02 -6.24 6.94
CA ALA A 217 -23.31 -7.67 6.93
C ALA A 217 -24.22 -8.05 5.75
N ALA A 218 -25.27 -7.28 5.51
CA ALA A 218 -26.14 -7.47 4.34
C ALA A 218 -25.39 -7.28 3.02
N TYR A 219 -24.48 -6.29 2.94
CA TYR A 219 -23.61 -6.09 1.78
C TYR A 219 -22.72 -7.30 1.53
N LEU A 220 -22.07 -7.87 2.55
CA LEU A 220 -21.27 -9.10 2.40
C LEU A 220 -22.09 -10.25 1.85
N GLN A 221 -23.29 -10.48 2.38
CA GLN A 221 -24.20 -11.52 1.90
C GLN A 221 -24.60 -11.30 0.43
N ALA A 222 -24.92 -10.06 0.07
CA ALA A 222 -25.25 -9.71 -1.30
C ALA A 222 -24.05 -9.91 -2.26
N ARG A 223 -22.84 -9.68 -1.80
CA ARG A 223 -21.60 -9.92 -2.58
C ARG A 223 -21.35 -11.41 -2.81
N ALA A 224 -21.61 -12.24 -1.80
CA ALA A 224 -21.45 -13.69 -1.89
C ALA A 224 -22.54 -14.34 -2.76
N ASN A 225 -23.77 -13.83 -2.66
CA ASN A 225 -24.95 -14.44 -3.24
C ASN A 225 -25.59 -13.54 -4.31
N ARG A 226 -24.80 -13.10 -5.28
CA ARG A 226 -25.28 -12.24 -6.37
C ARG A 226 -26.39 -12.93 -7.16
N THR A 227 -27.41 -12.17 -7.53
CA THR A 227 -28.59 -12.63 -8.29
C THR A 227 -28.69 -11.87 -9.61
N GLY A 228 -29.77 -12.05 -10.31
CA GLY A 228 -30.05 -11.41 -11.60
C GLY A 228 -29.18 -11.98 -12.72
N PHE A 229 -28.13 -11.30 -13.10
CA PHE A 229 -27.19 -11.77 -14.13
C PHE A 229 -26.53 -13.11 -13.80
N PHE A 230 -26.33 -13.41 -12.50
CA PHE A 230 -25.57 -14.59 -12.06
C PHE A 230 -26.46 -15.83 -12.00
N VAL A 231 -26.18 -16.80 -12.85
CA VAL A 231 -26.93 -18.08 -12.93
C VAL A 231 -26.62 -18.96 -11.70
N ARG A 232 -25.36 -18.93 -11.23
CA ARG A 232 -24.91 -19.68 -10.05
C ARG A 232 -24.11 -18.77 -9.15
N PRO A 233 -24.70 -18.23 -8.08
CA PRO A 233 -23.98 -17.47 -7.09
C PRO A 233 -22.85 -18.29 -6.46
N ALA A 234 -21.71 -17.68 -6.20
CA ALA A 234 -20.54 -18.37 -5.65
C ALA A 234 -20.76 -18.82 -4.19
N GLY A 235 -21.68 -18.19 -3.45
CA GLY A 235 -21.87 -18.41 -2.01
C GLY A 235 -20.69 -17.94 -1.15
N ALA A 236 -19.69 -17.34 -1.77
CA ALA A 236 -18.44 -16.90 -1.12
C ALA A 236 -17.92 -15.61 -1.77
N THR A 237 -17.02 -14.94 -1.06
CA THR A 237 -16.30 -13.76 -1.57
C THR A 237 -14.82 -13.88 -1.23
N ASP A 238 -13.97 -13.33 -2.09
CA ASP A 238 -12.58 -13.01 -1.79
C ASP A 238 -12.50 -11.71 -0.98
N LEU A 239 -11.57 -11.63 -0.02
CA LEU A 239 -11.41 -10.47 0.85
C LEU A 239 -11.19 -9.17 0.03
N CYS A 240 -10.33 -9.23 -0.97
CA CYS A 240 -9.97 -8.07 -1.78
C CYS A 240 -11.03 -7.70 -2.82
N ASN A 241 -11.97 -8.60 -3.12
CA ASN A 241 -13.14 -8.32 -3.96
C ASN A 241 -14.31 -7.69 -3.21
N VAL A 242 -14.21 -7.58 -1.89
CA VAL A 242 -15.15 -6.83 -1.05
C VAL A 242 -14.56 -5.46 -0.75
N GLN A 243 -14.76 -4.52 -1.65
CA GLN A 243 -14.39 -3.14 -1.39
C GLN A 243 -15.36 -2.54 -0.37
N VAL A 244 -14.84 -2.05 0.75
CA VAL A 244 -15.68 -1.37 1.75
C VAL A 244 -16.24 -0.10 1.11
N PRO A 245 -17.58 0.06 1.07
CA PRO A 245 -18.20 1.21 0.43
C PRO A 245 -17.76 2.54 1.05
N VAL A 246 -17.43 3.48 0.18
CA VAL A 246 -17.11 4.87 0.52
C VAL A 246 -18.01 5.77 -0.30
N ARG A 247 -18.56 6.81 0.30
CA ARG A 247 -19.32 7.83 -0.41
C ARG A 247 -18.83 9.22 -0.08
N ARG A 248 -18.91 10.11 -1.05
CA ARG A 248 -18.71 11.53 -0.83
C ARG A 248 -19.94 12.10 -0.11
N VAL A 249 -19.72 12.87 0.94
CA VAL A 249 -20.80 13.54 1.65
C VAL A 249 -21.19 14.80 0.87
N ALA A 250 -22.49 14.98 0.62
CA ALA A 250 -23.00 16.24 0.06
C ALA A 250 -22.68 17.40 1.04
N LYS A 251 -22.35 18.56 0.48
CA LYS A 251 -22.16 19.78 1.29
C LYS A 251 -23.50 20.30 1.77
#